data_f0e5d074aeb9ee0eb2adaa4cee133337
#
_entry.id   f0e5d074aeb9ee0eb2adaa4cee133337
#
_cell.length_a   1.000
_cell.length_b   1.000
_cell.length_c   1.000
_cell.angle_alpha   90.00
_cell.angle_beta   90.00
_cell.angle_gamma   90.00
#
_symmetry.space_group_name_H-M   'P 1'
#
loop_
_entity.id
_entity.type
_entity.pdbx_description
1 polymer ?
#
loop_
_entity_poly.entity_id
_entity_poly.type
_entity_poly.pdbx_seq_one_letter_code
_entity_poly.pdbx_strand_id
1 'polypeptide(L)'
;PVLDLEMALPSDSTSNLDTTQRKSAELMAEGFGPGVNAPFLVVVDAHAANPDSEILRPYMDAIPDEQGGDAEKAALASFLYAVGEAGTVSGIQHAQLIGVNDDMTAAQMVAYPQGGPEEEYTLEVAHGLRETLHQVEDATGVTIGLTGLTAVQMDITEELSGAMPLYLAIVVGLAILLLMIVFRSILVPVVAGLGFLLSVGAAFGVTVLFWQEGFLGLVNTPTPILSFLPIFLIGVTFGLAMDYQVFLVTRIREHYLKLRREGDPDAEIHAVQHSTVDGFAQGARVVTAAAIIMIAVFVAFINQPLPFIQIFGFALGVAVLFDAFFVRMALVPATMFILGRSTWWMPRWLDRILPHVDVEGTGLEREFEDHRTHPDTAELEPSR
;
A
#
# COMPACT_ATOMS: atom_id res chain seq x y z
N PRO A 1 2.40 15.36 8.20
CA PRO A 1 1.21 14.63 7.74
C PRO A 1 1.51 13.16 7.38
N VAL A 2 2.58 12.85 6.60
CA VAL A 2 2.87 11.45 6.20
C VAL A 2 3.10 10.51 7.39
N LEU A 3 3.66 11.02 8.49
CA LEU A 3 3.93 10.23 9.70
C LEU A 3 2.66 10.00 10.54
N ASP A 4 1.62 10.77 10.30
CA ASP A 4 0.34 10.72 11.00
C ASP A 4 -0.71 9.99 10.14
N LEU A 5 -0.26 9.09 9.25
CA LEU A 5 -1.10 8.30 8.37
C LEU A 5 -1.89 7.26 9.18
N GLU A 6 -3.17 7.50 9.36
CA GLU A 6 -4.12 6.56 9.92
C GLU A 6 -4.80 5.78 8.80
N MET A 7 -4.91 4.47 8.98
CA MET A 7 -5.47 3.58 7.96
C MET A 7 -6.66 2.81 8.51
N ALA A 8 -7.74 2.76 7.70
CA ALA A 8 -8.91 1.96 7.99
C ALA A 8 -9.51 1.39 6.70
N LEU A 9 -10.35 0.36 6.82
CA LEU A 9 -11.18 -0.08 5.71
C LEU A 9 -12.51 0.70 5.67
N PRO A 10 -13.19 0.78 4.50
CA PRO A 10 -14.44 1.48 4.39
C PRO A 10 -15.51 0.86 5.28
N SER A 11 -16.24 1.69 5.97
CA SER A 11 -17.42 1.30 6.74
C SER A 11 -18.65 2.11 6.32
N ASP A 12 -19.80 1.79 6.86
CA ASP A 12 -21.03 2.56 6.62
C ASP A 12 -20.91 4.00 7.17
N SER A 13 -20.12 4.19 8.25
CA SER A 13 -19.85 5.49 8.85
C SER A 13 -18.90 6.38 8.02
N THR A 14 -18.15 5.82 7.08
CA THR A 14 -17.29 6.58 6.14
C THR A 14 -17.98 6.87 4.80
N SER A 15 -19.20 6.41 4.61
CA SER A 15 -19.99 6.67 3.40
C SER A 15 -20.37 8.15 3.26
N ASN A 16 -20.73 8.60 2.05
CA ASN A 16 -21.17 9.98 1.81
C ASN A 16 -22.39 10.34 2.66
N LEU A 17 -22.45 11.59 3.14
CA LEU A 17 -23.47 12.10 4.07
C LEU A 17 -24.92 11.85 3.64
N ASP A 18 -25.21 11.87 2.34
CA ASP A 18 -26.56 11.70 1.81
C ASP A 18 -27.00 10.24 1.63
N THR A 19 -26.12 9.28 1.88
CA THR A 19 -26.42 7.86 1.72
C THR A 19 -27.25 7.30 2.87
N THR A 20 -28.05 6.29 2.59
CA THR A 20 -28.84 5.58 3.61
C THR A 20 -27.93 4.83 4.59
N GLN A 21 -26.79 4.31 4.13
CA GLN A 21 -25.79 3.65 4.94
C GLN A 21 -25.25 4.59 6.02
N ARG A 22 -24.81 5.78 5.63
CA ARG A 22 -24.29 6.79 6.57
C ARG A 22 -25.35 7.19 7.59
N LYS A 23 -26.56 7.51 7.14
CA LYS A 23 -27.67 7.90 8.03
C LYS A 23 -28.02 6.78 9.01
N SER A 24 -28.00 5.52 8.55
CA SER A 24 -28.24 4.37 9.42
C SER A 24 -27.15 4.23 10.48
N ALA A 25 -25.88 4.31 10.09
CA ALA A 25 -24.75 4.24 11.02
C ALA A 25 -24.78 5.37 12.06
N GLU A 26 -25.10 6.59 11.64
CA GLU A 26 -25.23 7.74 12.53
C GLU A 26 -26.39 7.57 13.54
N LEU A 27 -27.56 7.13 13.08
CA LEU A 27 -28.70 6.86 13.96
C LEU A 27 -28.41 5.73 14.97
N MET A 28 -27.71 4.69 14.53
CA MET A 28 -27.26 3.61 15.42
C MET A 28 -26.27 4.12 16.47
N ALA A 29 -25.29 4.93 16.04
CA ALA A 29 -24.32 5.53 16.94
C ALA A 29 -24.95 6.52 17.94
N GLU A 30 -25.91 7.32 17.49
CA GLU A 30 -26.66 8.27 18.35
C GLU A 30 -27.50 7.52 19.39
N GLY A 31 -28.16 6.41 19.01
CA GLY A 31 -29.06 5.67 19.88
C GLY A 31 -28.34 4.71 20.84
N PHE A 32 -27.25 4.09 20.43
CA PHE A 32 -26.63 2.98 21.13
C PHE A 32 -25.12 3.18 21.40
N GLY A 33 -24.56 4.29 20.96
CA GLY A 33 -23.12 4.56 21.00
C GLY A 33 -22.39 4.12 19.73
N PRO A 34 -21.23 4.71 19.41
CA PRO A 34 -20.49 4.46 18.16
C PRO A 34 -20.03 3.00 18.00
N GLY A 35 -19.74 2.31 19.10
CA GLY A 35 -19.31 0.92 19.13
C GLY A 35 -20.32 -0.09 18.59
N VAL A 36 -21.60 0.27 18.49
CA VAL A 36 -22.61 -0.59 17.87
C VAL A 36 -22.33 -0.88 16.39
N ASN A 37 -21.61 0.02 15.73
CA ASN A 37 -21.18 -0.14 14.34
C ASN A 37 -19.86 -0.94 14.23
N ALA A 38 -19.23 -1.29 15.37
CA ALA A 38 -17.95 -1.97 15.45
C ALA A 38 -17.98 -3.27 16.29
N PRO A 39 -19.00 -4.14 16.15
CA PRO A 39 -19.11 -5.32 17.01
C PRO A 39 -17.97 -6.30 16.76
N PHE A 40 -17.40 -6.80 17.83
CA PHE A 40 -16.52 -7.96 17.83
C PHE A 40 -17.34 -9.22 18.04
N LEU A 41 -17.20 -10.18 17.13
CA LEU A 41 -17.78 -11.51 17.31
C LEU A 41 -16.71 -12.44 17.87
N VAL A 42 -17.08 -13.21 18.89
CA VAL A 42 -16.21 -14.20 19.51
C VAL A 42 -16.90 -15.55 19.46
N VAL A 43 -16.17 -16.57 19.05
CA VAL A 43 -16.63 -17.95 19.07
C VAL A 43 -15.80 -18.71 20.08
N VAL A 44 -16.49 -19.40 21.01
CA VAL A 44 -15.87 -20.24 22.02
C VAL A 44 -16.19 -21.69 21.71
N ASP A 45 -15.14 -22.49 21.48
CA ASP A 45 -15.23 -23.94 21.34
C ASP A 45 -14.81 -24.59 22.65
N ALA A 46 -15.77 -25.23 23.31
CA ALA A 46 -15.62 -25.85 24.63
C ALA A 46 -15.49 -27.37 24.59
N HIS A 47 -15.18 -27.99 23.41
CA HIS A 47 -14.96 -29.43 23.35
C HIS A 47 -13.84 -29.92 24.28
N ALA A 48 -12.85 -29.07 24.53
CA ALA A 48 -11.71 -29.34 25.41
C ALA A 48 -11.80 -28.60 26.79
N ALA A 49 -12.99 -28.10 27.14
CA ALA A 49 -13.18 -27.45 28.44
C ALA A 49 -12.76 -28.34 29.59
N ASN A 50 -11.96 -27.80 30.51
CA ASN A 50 -11.42 -28.56 31.63
C ASN A 50 -12.38 -28.55 32.85
N PRO A 51 -13.05 -29.68 33.19
CA PRO A 51 -13.97 -29.74 34.31
C PRO A 51 -13.27 -29.53 35.67
N ASP A 52 -11.97 -29.78 35.72
CA ASP A 52 -11.18 -29.64 36.98
C ASP A 52 -10.63 -28.21 37.15
N SER A 53 -10.93 -27.28 36.27
CA SER A 53 -10.49 -25.89 36.38
C SER A 53 -11.07 -25.22 37.63
N GLU A 54 -10.19 -24.75 38.52
CA GLU A 54 -10.60 -24.04 39.73
C GLU A 54 -11.37 -22.76 39.45
N ILE A 55 -11.09 -22.14 38.30
CA ILE A 55 -11.72 -20.88 37.85
C ILE A 55 -13.18 -21.14 37.45
N LEU A 56 -13.48 -22.29 36.85
CA LEU A 56 -14.82 -22.63 36.38
C LEU A 56 -15.73 -23.16 37.53
N ARG A 57 -15.16 -23.62 38.63
CA ARG A 57 -15.95 -24.20 39.76
C ARG A 57 -17.09 -23.31 40.24
N PRO A 58 -16.90 -22.00 40.51
CA PRO A 58 -18.01 -21.16 40.98
C PRO A 58 -19.15 -21.05 39.99
N TYR A 59 -18.83 -21.10 38.69
CA TYR A 59 -19.83 -21.06 37.62
C TYR A 59 -20.51 -22.44 37.49
N MET A 60 -19.77 -23.54 37.56
CA MET A 60 -20.30 -24.90 37.48
C MET A 60 -21.23 -25.20 38.64
N ASP A 61 -20.88 -24.79 39.85
CA ASP A 61 -21.72 -24.97 41.07
C ASP A 61 -23.05 -24.20 40.99
N ALA A 62 -23.10 -23.14 40.19
CA ALA A 62 -24.31 -22.37 39.95
C ALA A 62 -25.23 -23.00 38.89
N ILE A 63 -24.76 -23.98 38.08
CA ILE A 63 -25.51 -24.67 37.05
C ILE A 63 -26.26 -25.87 37.65
N PRO A 64 -27.60 -25.98 37.48
CA PRO A 64 -28.36 -27.11 37.98
C PRO A 64 -27.88 -28.46 37.43
N ASP A 65 -27.93 -29.52 38.29
CA ASP A 65 -27.51 -30.88 37.91
C ASP A 65 -28.33 -31.48 36.75
N GLU A 66 -29.53 -30.94 36.52
CA GLU A 66 -30.44 -31.36 35.44
C GLU A 66 -29.93 -30.94 34.06
N GLN A 67 -28.95 -30.02 33.96
CA GLN A 67 -28.42 -29.48 32.69
C GLN A 67 -27.23 -30.25 32.13
N GLY A 68 -26.83 -31.38 32.72
CA GLY A 68 -25.82 -32.25 32.16
C GLY A 68 -24.73 -32.69 33.14
N GLY A 69 -23.75 -33.46 32.66
CA GLY A 69 -22.57 -33.88 33.42
C GLY A 69 -21.52 -32.79 33.57
N ASP A 70 -20.40 -33.15 34.28
CA ASP A 70 -19.32 -32.19 34.57
C ASP A 70 -18.72 -31.52 33.29
N ALA A 71 -18.66 -32.27 32.18
CA ALA A 71 -18.13 -31.71 30.93
C ALA A 71 -19.07 -30.65 30.31
N GLU A 72 -20.39 -30.90 30.32
CA GLU A 72 -21.39 -29.95 29.83
C GLU A 72 -21.48 -28.72 30.72
N LYS A 73 -21.39 -28.89 32.04
CA LYS A 73 -21.31 -27.79 33.00
C LYS A 73 -20.03 -26.97 32.81
N ALA A 74 -18.87 -27.63 32.56
CA ALA A 74 -17.63 -26.93 32.28
C ALA A 74 -17.69 -26.10 30.99
N ALA A 75 -18.34 -26.63 29.93
CA ALA A 75 -18.56 -25.91 28.72
C ALA A 75 -19.41 -24.63 28.94
N LEU A 76 -20.59 -24.78 29.57
CA LEU A 76 -21.46 -23.65 29.87
C LEU A 76 -20.80 -22.62 30.80
N ALA A 77 -20.08 -23.10 31.81
CA ALA A 77 -19.32 -22.25 32.71
C ALA A 77 -18.23 -21.44 31.96
N SER A 78 -17.55 -22.08 31.01
CA SER A 78 -16.54 -21.41 30.17
C SER A 78 -17.13 -20.29 29.33
N PHE A 79 -18.36 -20.49 28.79
CA PHE A 79 -19.03 -19.43 28.03
C PHE A 79 -19.37 -18.22 28.89
N LEU A 80 -19.88 -18.46 30.11
CA LEU A 80 -20.22 -17.39 31.03
C LEU A 80 -18.97 -16.67 31.55
N TYR A 81 -17.90 -17.42 31.82
CA TYR A 81 -16.63 -16.85 32.21
C TYR A 81 -16.01 -16.00 31.11
N ALA A 82 -15.99 -16.50 29.86
CA ALA A 82 -15.48 -15.75 28.72
C ALA A 82 -16.23 -14.43 28.49
N VAL A 83 -17.57 -14.43 28.60
CA VAL A 83 -18.39 -13.21 28.53
C VAL A 83 -18.05 -12.24 29.65
N GLY A 84 -17.90 -12.75 30.87
CA GLY A 84 -17.52 -11.95 32.03
C GLY A 84 -16.17 -11.25 31.84
N GLU A 85 -15.14 -12.02 31.49
CA GLU A 85 -13.79 -11.49 31.26
C GLU A 85 -13.74 -10.50 30.09
N ALA A 86 -14.41 -10.81 28.96
CA ALA A 86 -14.53 -9.88 27.85
C ALA A 86 -15.14 -8.53 28.27
N GLY A 87 -16.12 -8.55 29.16
CA GLY A 87 -16.75 -7.35 29.72
C GLY A 87 -15.85 -6.52 30.63
N THR A 88 -14.75 -7.08 31.16
CA THR A 88 -13.78 -6.37 32.02
C THR A 88 -12.73 -5.62 31.21
N VAL A 89 -12.59 -5.92 29.92
CA VAL A 89 -11.59 -5.28 29.05
C VAL A 89 -11.87 -3.79 28.94
N SER A 90 -10.85 -3.00 29.19
CA SER A 90 -10.96 -1.54 29.07
C SER A 90 -11.37 -1.16 27.66
N GLY A 91 -12.42 -0.37 27.52
CA GLY A 91 -12.95 0.04 26.22
C GLY A 91 -14.03 -0.87 25.66
N ILE A 92 -14.34 -2.00 26.26
CA ILE A 92 -15.57 -2.75 25.99
C ILE A 92 -16.71 -2.11 26.79
N GLN A 93 -17.78 -1.73 26.09
CA GLN A 93 -18.99 -1.18 26.68
C GLN A 93 -19.90 -2.28 27.19
N HIS A 94 -20.04 -3.36 26.41
CA HIS A 94 -20.92 -4.47 26.72
C HIS A 94 -20.47 -5.74 26.00
N ALA A 95 -20.51 -6.86 26.71
CA ALA A 95 -20.31 -8.19 26.13
C ALA A 95 -21.51 -9.08 26.50
N GLN A 96 -21.99 -9.86 25.54
CA GLN A 96 -23.14 -10.74 25.74
C GLN A 96 -23.06 -12.01 24.92
N LEU A 97 -23.65 -13.08 25.42
CA LEU A 97 -23.86 -14.33 24.71
C LEU A 97 -24.98 -14.14 23.69
N ILE A 98 -24.74 -14.51 22.42
CA ILE A 98 -25.73 -14.43 21.36
C ILE A 98 -26.45 -15.77 21.19
N GLY A 99 -25.71 -16.87 21.25
CA GLY A 99 -26.24 -18.22 21.08
C GLY A 99 -25.26 -19.29 21.45
N VAL A 100 -25.81 -20.49 21.66
CA VAL A 100 -25.08 -21.72 21.91
C VAL A 100 -25.60 -22.77 20.91
N ASN A 101 -24.72 -23.63 20.42
CA ASN A 101 -25.13 -24.72 19.52
C ASN A 101 -25.97 -25.78 20.26
N ASP A 102 -26.66 -26.64 19.49
CA ASP A 102 -27.59 -27.65 20.05
C ASP A 102 -26.89 -28.62 21.00
N ASP A 103 -25.62 -28.92 20.76
CA ASP A 103 -24.81 -29.85 21.59
C ASP A 103 -24.15 -29.13 22.80
N MET A 104 -24.37 -27.84 22.97
CA MET A 104 -23.76 -27.01 24.03
C MET A 104 -22.21 -27.05 24.08
N THR A 105 -21.57 -27.36 22.96
CA THR A 105 -20.11 -27.46 22.85
C THR A 105 -19.47 -26.22 22.28
N ALA A 106 -20.25 -25.30 21.68
CA ALA A 106 -19.78 -24.05 21.14
C ALA A 106 -20.76 -22.91 21.41
N ALA A 107 -20.21 -21.74 21.65
CA ALA A 107 -20.99 -20.54 21.89
C ALA A 107 -20.51 -19.37 21.02
N GLN A 108 -21.43 -18.49 20.69
CA GLN A 108 -21.16 -17.22 20.04
C GLN A 108 -21.49 -16.08 20.99
N MET A 109 -20.57 -15.16 21.13
CA MET A 109 -20.76 -13.94 21.90
C MET A 109 -20.40 -12.70 21.06
N VAL A 110 -20.95 -11.56 21.44
CA VAL A 110 -20.61 -10.26 20.86
C VAL A 110 -20.09 -9.34 21.95
N ALA A 111 -19.03 -8.60 21.61
CA ALA A 111 -18.52 -7.53 22.46
C ALA A 111 -18.55 -6.22 21.67
N TYR A 112 -19.16 -5.21 22.27
CA TYR A 112 -19.28 -3.87 21.69
C TYR A 112 -18.21 -2.96 22.29
N PRO A 113 -17.29 -2.40 21.50
CA PRO A 113 -16.36 -1.39 21.98
C PRO A 113 -17.07 -0.07 22.25
N GLN A 114 -16.39 0.85 22.91
CA GLN A 114 -16.87 2.22 23.12
C GLN A 114 -16.69 3.09 21.88
N GLY A 115 -15.66 2.80 21.07
CA GLY A 115 -15.31 3.53 19.86
C GLY A 115 -15.94 2.95 18.60
N GLY A 116 -15.95 3.75 17.54
CA GLY A 116 -16.40 3.35 16.20
C GLY A 116 -15.38 2.47 15.46
N PRO A 117 -15.75 1.93 14.28
CA PRO A 117 -14.91 0.96 13.55
C PRO A 117 -13.63 1.58 12.95
N GLU A 118 -13.55 2.91 12.80
CA GLU A 118 -12.40 3.60 12.23
C GLU A 118 -11.46 4.17 13.30
N GLU A 119 -11.83 4.11 14.58
CA GLU A 119 -11.05 4.72 15.64
C GLU A 119 -9.84 3.84 16.01
N GLU A 120 -8.65 4.44 16.10
CA GLU A 120 -7.42 3.75 16.54
C GLU A 120 -7.59 3.10 17.92
N TYR A 121 -8.35 3.75 18.79
CA TYR A 121 -8.73 3.21 20.10
C TYR A 121 -9.44 1.85 20.01
N THR A 122 -10.26 1.64 19.00
CA THR A 122 -10.96 0.36 18.80
C THR A 122 -9.99 -0.78 18.46
N LEU A 123 -8.87 -0.46 17.78
CA LEU A 123 -7.79 -1.41 17.52
C LEU A 123 -7.10 -1.84 18.84
N GLU A 124 -6.79 -0.87 19.72
CA GLU A 124 -6.22 -1.18 21.03
C GLU A 124 -7.15 -2.06 21.87
N VAL A 125 -8.46 -1.78 21.83
CA VAL A 125 -9.48 -2.60 22.51
C VAL A 125 -9.50 -4.02 21.93
N ALA A 126 -9.39 -4.19 20.63
CA ALA A 126 -9.34 -5.52 19.99
C ALA A 126 -8.13 -6.33 20.44
N HIS A 127 -6.96 -5.70 20.54
CA HIS A 127 -5.75 -6.36 21.07
C HIS A 127 -5.91 -6.74 22.55
N GLY A 128 -6.43 -5.84 23.37
CA GLY A 128 -6.71 -6.14 24.78
C GLY A 128 -7.73 -7.27 24.95
N LEU A 129 -8.75 -7.29 24.11
CA LEU A 129 -9.75 -8.37 24.11
C LEU A 129 -9.11 -9.71 23.71
N ARG A 130 -8.26 -9.75 22.67
CA ARG A 130 -7.52 -10.96 22.26
C ARG A 130 -6.65 -11.50 23.39
N GLU A 131 -5.88 -10.63 24.02
CA GLU A 131 -5.02 -11.03 25.14
C GLU A 131 -5.84 -11.62 26.30
N THR A 132 -6.94 -10.97 26.66
CA THR A 132 -7.85 -11.48 27.72
C THR A 132 -8.45 -12.83 27.33
N LEU A 133 -8.90 -12.99 26.09
CA LEU A 133 -9.47 -14.25 25.61
C LEU A 133 -8.43 -15.39 25.58
N HIS A 134 -7.17 -15.11 25.24
CA HIS A 134 -6.08 -16.10 25.36
C HIS A 134 -5.85 -16.52 26.82
N GLN A 135 -5.94 -15.61 27.79
CA GLN A 135 -5.85 -15.95 29.21
C GLN A 135 -7.02 -16.86 29.64
N VAL A 136 -8.21 -16.64 29.07
CA VAL A 136 -9.37 -17.51 29.28
C VAL A 136 -9.13 -18.90 28.70
N GLU A 137 -8.56 -19.02 27.50
CA GLU A 137 -8.17 -20.30 26.88
C GLU A 137 -7.23 -21.09 27.81
N ASP A 138 -6.15 -20.45 28.25
CA ASP A 138 -5.13 -21.05 29.13
C ASP A 138 -5.72 -21.53 30.44
N ALA A 139 -6.68 -20.80 31.01
CA ALA A 139 -7.28 -21.07 32.28
C ALA A 139 -8.37 -22.16 32.23
N THR A 140 -9.05 -22.31 31.11
CA THR A 140 -10.25 -23.15 30.99
C THR A 140 -10.10 -24.33 30.02
N GLY A 141 -9.08 -24.30 29.16
CA GLY A 141 -8.83 -25.31 28.12
C GLY A 141 -9.74 -25.20 26.89
N VAL A 142 -10.56 -24.16 26.78
CA VAL A 142 -11.37 -23.91 25.61
C VAL A 142 -10.53 -23.26 24.47
N THR A 143 -11.03 -23.28 23.25
CA THR A 143 -10.44 -22.53 22.14
C THR A 143 -11.34 -21.35 21.79
N ILE A 144 -10.77 -20.16 21.68
CA ILE A 144 -11.53 -18.93 21.44
C ILE A 144 -11.03 -18.21 20.18
N GLY A 145 -11.92 -17.92 19.26
CA GLY A 145 -11.64 -17.13 18.06
C GLY A 145 -12.31 -15.77 18.12
N LEU A 146 -11.53 -14.69 18.01
CA LEU A 146 -12.04 -13.34 17.77
C LEU A 146 -12.23 -13.12 16.28
N THR A 147 -13.43 -12.73 15.86
CA THR A 147 -13.82 -12.53 14.46
C THR A 147 -14.85 -11.38 14.35
N GLY A 148 -15.53 -11.30 13.25
CA GLY A 148 -16.45 -10.22 12.91
C GLY A 148 -15.82 -9.24 11.96
N LEU A 149 -16.66 -8.44 11.29
CA LEU A 149 -16.21 -7.52 10.23
C LEU A 149 -15.11 -6.57 10.74
N THR A 150 -15.30 -5.99 11.92
CA THR A 150 -14.35 -5.05 12.53
C THR A 150 -13.01 -5.71 12.84
N ALA A 151 -13.00 -6.88 13.46
CA ALA A 151 -11.75 -7.60 13.76
C ALA A 151 -11.00 -7.98 12.48
N VAL A 152 -11.70 -8.49 11.47
CA VAL A 152 -11.12 -8.83 10.16
C VAL A 152 -10.56 -7.58 9.46
N GLN A 153 -11.26 -6.46 9.50
CA GLN A 153 -10.79 -5.19 8.93
C GLN A 153 -9.50 -4.70 9.62
N MET A 154 -9.44 -4.85 10.94
CA MET A 154 -8.25 -4.50 11.72
C MET A 154 -7.07 -5.40 11.39
N ASP A 155 -7.26 -6.72 11.34
CA ASP A 155 -6.21 -7.67 10.98
C ASP A 155 -5.65 -7.39 9.57
N ILE A 156 -6.54 -7.11 8.59
CA ILE A 156 -6.11 -6.73 7.24
C ILE A 156 -5.31 -5.43 7.26
N THR A 157 -5.76 -4.43 8.02
CA THR A 157 -5.07 -3.12 8.11
C THR A 157 -3.69 -3.27 8.74
N GLU A 158 -3.57 -4.04 9.82
CA GLU A 158 -2.30 -4.30 10.50
C GLU A 158 -1.33 -5.06 9.60
N GLU A 159 -1.79 -6.12 8.93
CA GLU A 159 -0.97 -6.91 7.99
C GLU A 159 -0.48 -6.08 6.81
N LEU A 160 -1.36 -5.28 6.19
CA LEU A 160 -1.00 -4.39 5.10
C LEU A 160 -0.02 -3.30 5.53
N SER A 161 -0.24 -2.71 6.71
CA SER A 161 0.64 -1.70 7.29
C SER A 161 2.03 -2.28 7.57
N GLY A 162 2.09 -3.45 8.18
CA GLY A 162 3.34 -4.17 8.47
C GLY A 162 4.12 -4.56 7.21
N ALA A 163 3.41 -4.94 6.14
CA ALA A 163 4.02 -5.30 4.86
C ALA A 163 4.54 -4.09 4.05
N MET A 164 4.00 -2.89 4.28
CA MET A 164 4.27 -1.70 3.46
C MET A 164 5.77 -1.32 3.37
N PRO A 165 6.57 -1.29 4.45
CA PRO A 165 7.99 -0.92 4.35
C PRO A 165 8.80 -1.91 3.51
N LEU A 166 8.53 -3.21 3.67
CA LEU A 166 9.20 -4.26 2.90
C LEU A 166 8.81 -4.18 1.42
N TYR A 167 7.52 -3.98 1.14
CA TYR A 167 7.01 -3.80 -0.23
C TYR A 167 7.68 -2.60 -0.91
N LEU A 168 7.74 -1.45 -0.24
CA LEU A 168 8.39 -0.25 -0.76
C LEU A 168 9.89 -0.47 -1.03
N ALA A 169 10.59 -1.15 -0.11
CA ALA A 169 12.00 -1.47 -0.27
C ALA A 169 12.26 -2.40 -1.48
N ILE A 170 11.40 -3.41 -1.69
CA ILE A 170 11.49 -4.32 -2.84
C ILE A 170 11.25 -3.56 -4.14
N VAL A 171 10.18 -2.75 -4.21
CA VAL A 171 9.83 -1.98 -5.41
C VAL A 171 10.95 -1.01 -5.79
N VAL A 172 11.45 -0.23 -4.83
CA VAL A 172 12.54 0.73 -5.07
C VAL A 172 13.85 0.00 -5.40
N GLY A 173 14.15 -1.08 -4.70
CA GLY A 173 15.35 -1.89 -4.97
C GLY A 173 15.35 -2.50 -6.36
N LEU A 174 14.21 -3.05 -6.79
CA LEU A 174 14.05 -3.60 -8.14
C LEU A 174 14.15 -2.50 -9.22
N ALA A 175 13.58 -1.32 -8.95
CA ALA A 175 13.72 -0.16 -9.82
C ALA A 175 15.19 0.24 -10.03
N ILE A 176 15.91 0.41 -8.93
CA ILE A 176 17.33 0.76 -8.97
C ILE A 176 18.13 -0.30 -9.74
N LEU A 177 17.86 -1.57 -9.49
CA LEU A 177 18.53 -2.68 -10.18
C LEU A 177 18.27 -2.65 -11.68
N LEU A 178 16.99 -2.55 -12.08
CA LEU A 178 16.59 -2.53 -13.49
C LEU A 178 17.18 -1.34 -14.24
N LEU A 179 17.05 -0.14 -13.68
CA LEU A 179 17.63 1.06 -14.28
C LEU A 179 19.17 1.02 -14.32
N MET A 180 19.81 0.38 -13.34
CA MET A 180 21.26 0.18 -13.32
C MET A 180 21.72 -0.72 -14.47
N ILE A 181 20.97 -1.77 -14.79
CA ILE A 181 21.23 -2.67 -15.93
C ILE A 181 21.07 -1.89 -17.25
N VAL A 182 19.95 -1.14 -17.38
CA VAL A 182 19.62 -0.42 -18.61
C VAL A 182 20.59 0.72 -18.90
N PHE A 183 20.89 1.56 -17.89
CA PHE A 183 21.68 2.77 -18.09
C PHE A 183 23.17 2.60 -17.78
N ARG A 184 23.58 1.49 -17.21
CA ARG A 184 24.98 1.23 -16.79
C ARG A 184 25.55 2.40 -15.99
N SER A 185 24.79 2.87 -15.01
CA SER A 185 25.12 3.96 -14.10
C SER A 185 24.56 3.63 -12.72
N ILE A 186 25.21 4.08 -11.66
CA ILE A 186 24.67 3.98 -10.28
C ILE A 186 23.90 5.25 -9.93
N LEU A 187 24.37 6.40 -10.36
CA LEU A 187 23.79 7.68 -9.93
C LEU A 187 22.40 7.92 -10.49
N VAL A 188 22.15 7.58 -11.75
CA VAL A 188 20.83 7.76 -12.38
C VAL A 188 19.75 6.93 -11.67
N PRO A 189 19.93 5.62 -11.42
CA PRO A 189 18.97 4.82 -10.67
C PRO A 189 18.73 5.30 -9.24
N VAL A 190 19.78 5.71 -8.55
CA VAL A 190 19.65 6.22 -7.16
C VAL A 190 18.83 7.51 -7.13
N VAL A 191 19.13 8.46 -8.03
CA VAL A 191 18.33 9.71 -8.13
C VAL A 191 16.89 9.42 -8.51
N ALA A 192 16.66 8.48 -9.43
CA ALA A 192 15.31 8.06 -9.81
C ALA A 192 14.55 7.41 -8.64
N GLY A 193 15.20 6.52 -7.89
CA GLY A 193 14.61 5.88 -6.71
C GLY A 193 14.28 6.87 -5.59
N LEU A 194 15.19 7.79 -5.28
CA LEU A 194 14.95 8.86 -4.31
C LEU A 194 13.84 9.81 -4.77
N GLY A 195 13.81 10.14 -6.06
CA GLY A 195 12.76 10.94 -6.64
C GLY A 195 11.39 10.26 -6.54
N PHE A 196 11.33 8.95 -6.79
CA PHE A 196 10.12 8.16 -6.63
C PHE A 196 9.62 8.17 -5.17
N LEU A 197 10.52 7.93 -4.19
CA LEU A 197 10.20 8.02 -2.76
C LEU A 197 9.66 9.40 -2.38
N LEU A 198 10.26 10.46 -2.93
CA LEU A 198 9.79 11.82 -2.70
C LEU A 198 8.38 12.05 -3.28
N SER A 199 8.11 11.55 -4.50
CA SER A 199 6.78 11.66 -5.12
C SER A 199 5.72 10.92 -4.32
N VAL A 200 6.00 9.69 -3.91
CA VAL A 200 5.10 8.88 -3.09
C VAL A 200 4.86 9.54 -1.73
N GLY A 201 5.92 9.99 -1.06
CA GLY A 201 5.81 10.70 0.21
C GLY A 201 5.01 12.00 0.10
N ALA A 202 5.21 12.78 -0.97
CA ALA A 202 4.43 13.99 -1.23
C ALA A 202 2.95 13.66 -1.50
N ALA A 203 2.68 12.61 -2.28
CA ALA A 203 1.31 12.17 -2.55
C ALA A 203 0.58 11.75 -1.28
N PHE A 204 1.22 10.95 -0.41
CA PHE A 204 0.66 10.60 0.89
C PHE A 204 0.46 11.82 1.76
N GLY A 205 1.47 12.70 1.89
CA GLY A 205 1.37 13.89 2.72
C GLY A 205 0.22 14.81 2.32
N VAL A 206 0.04 15.02 1.01
CA VAL A 206 -1.08 15.81 0.49
C VAL A 206 -2.41 15.08 0.71
N THR A 207 -2.45 13.76 0.51
CA THR A 207 -3.68 12.99 0.70
C THR A 207 -4.11 12.99 2.18
N VAL A 208 -3.19 12.77 3.13
CA VAL A 208 -3.47 12.88 4.57
C VAL A 208 -3.99 14.27 4.91
N LEU A 209 -3.29 15.32 4.45
CA LEU A 209 -3.65 16.70 4.74
C LEU A 209 -5.09 17.04 4.30
N PHE A 210 -5.51 16.58 3.12
CA PHE A 210 -6.83 16.91 2.59
C PHE A 210 -7.93 15.94 3.05
N TRP A 211 -7.67 14.64 3.06
CA TRP A 211 -8.69 13.61 3.32
C TRP A 211 -8.80 13.21 4.78
N GLN A 212 -7.70 13.18 5.53
CA GLN A 212 -7.72 12.81 6.93
C GLN A 212 -7.88 14.04 7.82
N GLU A 213 -7.08 15.12 7.57
CA GLU A 213 -7.13 16.34 8.38
C GLU A 213 -8.19 17.34 7.90
N GLY A 214 -8.78 17.15 6.71
CA GLY A 214 -9.82 18.02 6.16
C GLY A 214 -9.34 19.44 5.83
N PHE A 215 -8.06 19.62 5.47
CA PHE A 215 -7.48 20.91 5.16
C PHE A 215 -8.30 21.68 4.10
N LEU A 216 -8.53 22.97 4.34
CA LEU A 216 -9.37 23.87 3.53
C LEU A 216 -10.85 23.50 3.45
N GLY A 217 -11.34 22.47 4.15
CA GLY A 217 -12.74 22.06 4.10
C GLY A 217 -13.19 21.57 2.70
N LEU A 218 -12.26 21.07 1.87
CA LEU A 218 -12.58 20.58 0.54
C LEU A 218 -13.22 19.18 0.58
N VAL A 219 -12.97 18.44 1.65
CA VAL A 219 -13.58 17.14 1.92
C VAL A 219 -14.63 17.31 2.99
N ASN A 220 -15.88 16.95 2.69
CA ASN A 220 -17.00 17.16 3.62
C ASN A 220 -16.95 16.26 4.86
N THR A 221 -16.30 15.12 4.76
CA THR A 221 -16.15 14.13 5.83
C THR A 221 -14.71 13.63 5.83
N PRO A 222 -13.83 14.23 6.67
CA PRO A 222 -12.50 13.68 6.91
C PRO A 222 -12.61 12.25 7.43
N THR A 223 -11.82 11.34 6.85
CA THR A 223 -11.81 9.92 7.21
C THR A 223 -10.38 9.39 7.12
N PRO A 224 -10.03 8.34 7.88
CA PRO A 224 -8.77 7.65 7.71
C PRO A 224 -8.52 7.22 6.27
N ILE A 225 -7.26 7.07 5.91
CA ILE A 225 -6.85 6.65 4.59
C ILE A 225 -7.14 5.15 4.42
N LEU A 226 -7.57 4.77 3.24
CA LEU A 226 -7.90 3.39 2.92
C LEU A 226 -6.68 2.47 3.08
N SER A 227 -6.78 1.40 3.87
CA SER A 227 -5.65 0.55 4.24
C SER A 227 -4.87 -0.05 3.06
N PHE A 228 -5.52 -0.32 1.93
CA PHE A 228 -4.87 -0.82 0.72
C PHE A 228 -4.44 0.27 -0.27
N LEU A 229 -4.82 1.55 -0.04
CA LEU A 229 -4.40 2.67 -0.89
C LEU A 229 -2.87 2.78 -1.02
N PRO A 230 -2.07 2.66 0.06
CA PRO A 230 -0.62 2.78 -0.04
C PRO A 230 -0.01 1.78 -1.02
N ILE A 231 -0.39 0.52 -0.94
CA ILE A 231 0.15 -0.54 -1.80
C ILE A 231 -0.21 -0.28 -3.27
N PHE A 232 -1.48 0.09 -3.53
CA PHE A 232 -1.92 0.46 -4.88
C PHE A 232 -1.21 1.72 -5.40
N LEU A 233 -1.13 2.76 -4.57
CA LEU A 233 -0.48 4.02 -4.94
C LEU A 233 0.98 3.78 -5.34
N ILE A 234 1.73 3.06 -4.51
CA ILE A 234 3.13 2.71 -4.78
C ILE A 234 3.23 1.91 -6.08
N GLY A 235 2.44 0.85 -6.25
CA GLY A 235 2.51 -0.04 -7.42
C GLY A 235 2.14 0.67 -8.72
N VAL A 236 1.04 1.39 -8.74
CA VAL A 236 0.57 2.12 -9.94
C VAL A 236 1.52 3.27 -10.28
N THR A 237 1.89 4.08 -9.28
CA THR A 237 2.83 5.19 -9.49
C THR A 237 4.19 4.67 -9.95
N PHE A 238 4.67 3.55 -9.40
CA PHE A 238 5.90 2.92 -9.83
C PHE A 238 5.86 2.51 -11.30
N GLY A 239 4.82 1.79 -11.73
CA GLY A 239 4.67 1.37 -13.13
C GLY A 239 4.69 2.55 -14.08
N LEU A 240 3.86 3.56 -13.82
CA LEU A 240 3.82 4.80 -14.61
C LEU A 240 5.15 5.56 -14.56
N ALA A 241 5.77 5.59 -13.38
CA ALA A 241 7.02 6.27 -13.16
C ALA A 241 8.16 5.65 -13.98
N MET A 242 8.29 4.34 -14.02
CA MET A 242 9.39 3.68 -14.71
C MET A 242 9.37 3.91 -16.23
N ASP A 243 8.21 3.82 -16.87
CA ASP A 243 8.09 3.97 -18.32
C ASP A 243 8.60 5.34 -18.80
N TYR A 244 8.24 6.42 -18.12
CA TYR A 244 8.71 7.75 -18.49
C TYR A 244 10.17 8.01 -18.12
N GLN A 245 10.63 7.42 -17.01
CA GLN A 245 12.03 7.55 -16.59
C GLN A 245 12.97 6.91 -17.62
N VAL A 246 12.63 5.71 -18.06
CA VAL A 246 13.41 5.01 -19.10
C VAL A 246 13.43 5.85 -20.38
N PHE A 247 12.26 6.31 -20.83
CA PHE A 247 12.16 7.11 -22.05
C PHE A 247 12.99 8.41 -22.00
N LEU A 248 12.86 9.17 -20.92
CA LEU A 248 13.56 10.46 -20.77
C LEU A 248 15.08 10.28 -20.71
N VAL A 249 15.54 9.34 -19.87
CA VAL A 249 16.97 9.11 -19.67
C VAL A 249 17.62 8.48 -20.92
N THR A 250 16.91 7.62 -21.65
CA THR A 250 17.39 7.07 -22.93
C THR A 250 17.63 8.19 -23.93
N ARG A 251 16.72 9.15 -24.07
CA ARG A 251 16.89 10.31 -24.97
C ARG A 251 18.11 11.16 -24.59
N ILE A 252 18.30 11.42 -23.32
CA ILE A 252 19.48 12.14 -22.82
C ILE A 252 20.78 11.36 -23.14
N ARG A 253 20.75 10.05 -22.98
CA ARG A 253 21.90 9.17 -23.26
C ARG A 253 22.23 9.10 -24.74
N GLU A 254 21.24 8.98 -25.61
CA GLU A 254 21.41 9.03 -27.08
C GLU A 254 22.14 10.31 -27.51
N HIS A 255 21.68 11.47 -27.02
CA HIS A 255 22.34 12.76 -27.30
C HIS A 255 23.76 12.83 -26.75
N TYR A 256 23.99 12.33 -25.53
CA TYR A 256 25.33 12.25 -24.93
C TYR A 256 26.28 11.42 -25.77
N LEU A 257 25.86 10.24 -26.23
CA LEU A 257 26.70 9.36 -27.05
C LEU A 257 26.96 9.96 -28.44
N LYS A 258 25.99 10.67 -29.04
CA LYS A 258 26.15 11.36 -30.30
C LYS A 258 27.22 12.47 -30.22
N LEU A 259 27.09 13.37 -29.22
CA LEU A 259 28.07 14.46 -29.01
C LEU A 259 29.48 13.91 -28.76
N ARG A 260 29.60 12.80 -28.06
CA ARG A 260 30.88 12.16 -27.81
C ARG A 260 31.53 11.52 -29.05
N ARG A 261 30.72 11.07 -30.03
CA ARG A 261 31.20 10.53 -31.33
C ARG A 261 31.67 11.63 -32.27
N GLU A 262 31.11 12.82 -32.19
CA GLU A 262 31.45 13.96 -33.03
C GLU A 262 32.83 14.58 -32.71
N GLY A 263 33.44 14.23 -31.57
CA GLY A 263 34.86 14.47 -31.26
C GLY A 263 35.25 15.93 -30.99
N ASP A 264 34.30 16.81 -30.67
CA ASP A 264 34.56 18.19 -30.29
C ASP A 264 35.10 18.26 -28.84
N PRO A 265 36.31 18.76 -28.59
CA PRO A 265 36.92 18.82 -27.27
C PRO A 265 36.12 19.66 -26.24
N ASP A 266 35.46 20.74 -26.70
CA ASP A 266 34.64 21.58 -25.84
C ASP A 266 33.27 20.92 -25.56
N ALA A 267 32.72 20.18 -26.51
CA ALA A 267 31.52 19.38 -26.34
C ALA A 267 31.76 18.21 -25.34
N GLU A 268 32.96 17.66 -25.27
CA GLU A 268 33.26 16.55 -24.34
C GLU A 268 33.20 17.00 -22.87
N ILE A 269 33.57 18.25 -22.55
CA ILE A 269 33.51 18.78 -21.20
C ILE A 269 32.07 19.03 -20.74
N HIS A 270 31.23 19.53 -21.63
CA HIS A 270 29.83 19.91 -21.35
C HIS A 270 28.80 18.96 -21.97
N ALA A 271 29.27 17.81 -22.52
CA ALA A 271 28.40 16.88 -23.25
C ALA A 271 27.16 16.43 -22.45
N VAL A 272 27.31 16.19 -21.16
CA VAL A 272 26.14 15.80 -20.31
C VAL A 272 25.17 16.97 -20.15
N GLN A 273 25.70 18.19 -19.98
CA GLN A 273 24.86 19.38 -19.82
C GLN A 273 24.06 19.69 -21.10
N HIS A 274 24.72 19.69 -22.26
CA HIS A 274 24.06 19.87 -23.56
C HIS A 274 23.08 18.74 -23.87
N SER A 275 23.49 17.49 -23.66
CA SER A 275 22.59 16.34 -23.89
C SER A 275 21.38 16.34 -22.96
N THR A 276 21.54 16.83 -21.71
CA THR A 276 20.42 16.95 -20.78
C THR A 276 19.45 18.00 -21.27
N VAL A 277 19.90 19.15 -21.74
CA VAL A 277 18.99 20.21 -22.26
C VAL A 277 18.28 19.77 -23.53
N ASP A 278 19.01 19.27 -24.51
CA ASP A 278 18.45 18.92 -25.83
C ASP A 278 17.62 17.63 -25.78
N GLY A 279 18.10 16.61 -25.08
CA GLY A 279 17.35 15.35 -24.88
C GLY A 279 16.09 15.56 -24.05
N PHE A 280 16.16 16.41 -23.02
CA PHE A 280 15.01 16.82 -22.24
C PHE A 280 13.98 17.58 -23.08
N ALA A 281 14.39 18.55 -23.87
CA ALA A 281 13.48 19.36 -24.69
C ALA A 281 12.64 18.49 -25.66
N GLN A 282 13.21 17.40 -26.16
CA GLN A 282 12.49 16.45 -27.04
C GLN A 282 11.56 15.53 -26.24
N GLY A 283 12.01 15.02 -25.08
CA GLY A 283 11.23 14.11 -24.23
C GLY A 283 10.12 14.80 -23.45
N ALA A 284 10.35 16.03 -22.98
CA ALA A 284 9.46 16.75 -22.08
C ALA A 284 8.03 16.93 -22.63
N ARG A 285 7.86 17.14 -23.93
CA ARG A 285 6.54 17.31 -24.56
C ARG A 285 5.69 16.04 -24.42
N VAL A 286 6.29 14.87 -24.63
CA VAL A 286 5.60 13.58 -24.54
C VAL A 286 5.23 13.30 -23.09
N VAL A 287 6.17 13.49 -22.16
CA VAL A 287 5.94 13.31 -20.73
C VAL A 287 4.84 14.24 -20.21
N THR A 288 4.87 15.52 -20.60
CA THR A 288 3.84 16.51 -20.21
C THR A 288 2.45 16.11 -20.71
N ALA A 289 2.34 15.76 -22.00
CA ALA A 289 1.06 15.39 -22.59
C ALA A 289 0.48 14.15 -21.90
N ALA A 290 1.29 13.14 -21.68
CA ALA A 290 0.87 11.92 -21.00
C ALA A 290 0.52 12.15 -19.51
N ALA A 291 1.29 12.99 -18.80
CA ALA A 291 0.99 13.35 -17.41
C ALA A 291 -0.36 14.09 -17.30
N ILE A 292 -0.63 15.05 -18.20
CA ILE A 292 -1.91 15.78 -18.24
C ILE A 292 -3.08 14.83 -18.49
N ILE A 293 -2.94 13.88 -19.43
CA ILE A 293 -3.99 12.89 -19.70
C ILE A 293 -4.26 12.03 -18.48
N MET A 294 -3.21 11.54 -17.81
CA MET A 294 -3.38 10.71 -16.60
C MET A 294 -3.99 11.48 -15.44
N ILE A 295 -3.53 12.71 -15.20
CA ILE A 295 -4.12 13.56 -14.15
C ILE A 295 -5.60 13.79 -14.46
N ALA A 296 -5.97 14.07 -15.72
CA ALA A 296 -7.36 14.25 -16.11
C ALA A 296 -8.21 12.99 -15.85
N VAL A 297 -7.67 11.80 -16.13
CA VAL A 297 -8.34 10.53 -15.85
C VAL A 297 -8.53 10.34 -14.33
N PHE A 298 -7.50 10.57 -13.51
CA PHE A 298 -7.61 10.40 -12.06
C PHE A 298 -8.51 11.47 -11.42
N VAL A 299 -8.47 12.69 -11.90
CA VAL A 299 -9.39 13.77 -11.47
C VAL A 299 -10.85 13.39 -11.74
N ALA A 300 -11.14 12.68 -12.84
CA ALA A 300 -12.50 12.22 -13.12
C ALA A 300 -13.04 11.25 -12.06
N PHE A 301 -12.18 10.50 -11.36
CA PHE A 301 -12.57 9.64 -10.26
C PHE A 301 -13.01 10.41 -9.00
N ILE A 302 -12.56 11.64 -8.82
CA ILE A 302 -12.94 12.48 -7.66
C ILE A 302 -14.46 12.78 -7.67
N ASN A 303 -15.08 12.77 -8.84
CA ASN A 303 -16.53 13.00 -8.97
C ASN A 303 -17.39 11.74 -8.81
N GLN A 304 -16.82 10.60 -8.47
CA GLN A 304 -17.58 9.36 -8.25
C GLN A 304 -18.33 9.39 -6.92
N PRO A 305 -19.47 8.69 -6.80
CA PRO A 305 -20.28 8.72 -5.58
C PRO A 305 -19.66 7.96 -4.39
N LEU A 306 -18.64 7.14 -4.62
CA LEU A 306 -18.01 6.30 -3.61
C LEU A 306 -16.74 6.97 -3.05
N PRO A 307 -16.68 7.29 -1.74
CA PRO A 307 -15.54 8.00 -1.14
C PRO A 307 -14.19 7.33 -1.39
N PHE A 308 -14.13 6.00 -1.36
CA PHE A 308 -12.89 5.28 -1.60
C PHE A 308 -12.36 5.45 -3.04
N ILE A 309 -13.24 5.61 -4.05
CA ILE A 309 -12.81 5.91 -5.42
C ILE A 309 -12.32 7.36 -5.53
N GLN A 310 -12.95 8.28 -4.81
CA GLN A 310 -12.54 9.68 -4.77
C GLN A 310 -11.11 9.82 -4.24
N ILE A 311 -10.80 9.16 -3.12
CA ILE A 311 -9.47 9.20 -2.50
C ILE A 311 -8.40 8.58 -3.40
N PHE A 312 -8.72 7.48 -4.10
CA PHE A 312 -7.83 6.89 -5.10
C PHE A 312 -7.54 7.86 -6.24
N GLY A 313 -8.57 8.47 -6.80
CA GLY A 313 -8.43 9.46 -7.87
C GLY A 313 -7.57 10.64 -7.45
N PHE A 314 -7.81 11.16 -6.26
CA PHE A 314 -7.04 12.27 -5.70
C PHE A 314 -5.58 11.88 -5.46
N ALA A 315 -5.32 10.81 -4.72
CA ALA A 315 -3.98 10.37 -4.37
C ALA A 315 -3.12 10.05 -5.60
N LEU A 316 -3.67 9.31 -6.59
CA LEU A 316 -2.98 8.99 -7.83
C LEU A 316 -2.77 10.24 -8.71
N GLY A 317 -3.75 11.14 -8.77
CA GLY A 317 -3.61 12.40 -9.48
C GLY A 317 -2.48 13.27 -8.92
N VAL A 318 -2.42 13.39 -7.60
CA VAL A 318 -1.35 14.11 -6.89
C VAL A 318 0.01 13.41 -7.08
N ALA A 319 0.06 12.08 -6.99
CA ALA A 319 1.28 11.32 -7.21
C ALA A 319 1.86 11.57 -8.60
N VAL A 320 1.03 11.49 -9.64
CA VAL A 320 1.46 11.78 -11.03
C VAL A 320 1.88 13.22 -11.20
N LEU A 321 1.19 14.17 -10.56
CA LEU A 321 1.57 15.58 -10.60
C LEU A 321 2.99 15.80 -10.04
N PHE A 322 3.27 15.26 -8.85
CA PHE A 322 4.59 15.40 -8.22
C PHE A 322 5.66 14.63 -9.00
N ASP A 323 5.37 13.41 -9.42
CA ASP A 323 6.34 12.61 -10.16
C ASP A 323 6.70 13.27 -11.51
N ALA A 324 5.71 13.61 -12.33
CA ALA A 324 5.97 14.14 -13.66
C ALA A 324 6.59 15.54 -13.63
N PHE A 325 6.05 16.46 -12.84
CA PHE A 325 6.45 17.87 -12.92
C PHE A 325 7.61 18.22 -11.98
N PHE A 326 7.59 17.73 -10.74
CA PHE A 326 8.64 18.07 -9.77
C PHE A 326 9.84 17.15 -9.86
N VAL A 327 9.60 15.83 -9.94
CA VAL A 327 10.72 14.90 -9.97
C VAL A 327 11.34 14.82 -11.35
N ARG A 328 10.57 14.56 -12.38
CA ARG A 328 11.12 14.29 -13.72
C ARG A 328 11.46 15.53 -14.51
N MET A 329 10.63 16.57 -14.43
CA MET A 329 10.90 17.80 -15.19
C MET A 329 11.84 18.75 -14.48
N ALA A 330 11.98 18.66 -13.16
CA ALA A 330 12.88 19.54 -12.41
C ALA A 330 14.05 18.78 -11.76
N LEU A 331 13.77 17.83 -10.87
CA LEU A 331 14.81 17.22 -10.03
C LEU A 331 15.77 16.33 -10.83
N VAL A 332 15.29 15.46 -11.69
CA VAL A 332 16.12 14.53 -12.46
C VAL A 332 17.03 15.29 -13.44
N PRO A 333 16.55 16.19 -14.31
CA PRO A 333 17.44 16.95 -15.19
C PRO A 333 18.41 17.86 -14.44
N ALA A 334 17.96 18.51 -13.36
CA ALA A 334 18.82 19.36 -12.53
C ALA A 334 19.97 18.56 -11.89
N THR A 335 19.67 17.40 -11.34
CA THR A 335 20.69 16.53 -10.76
C THR A 335 21.66 15.99 -11.81
N MET A 336 21.18 15.57 -12.97
CA MET A 336 22.06 15.14 -14.08
C MET A 336 22.96 16.28 -14.57
N PHE A 337 22.40 17.50 -14.66
CA PHE A 337 23.17 18.69 -15.05
C PHE A 337 24.28 19.02 -14.03
N ILE A 338 23.98 18.96 -12.72
CA ILE A 338 24.93 19.23 -11.63
C ILE A 338 26.02 18.15 -11.56
N LEU A 339 25.64 16.88 -11.67
CA LEU A 339 26.55 15.75 -11.59
C LEU A 339 27.47 15.64 -12.82
N GLY A 340 27.07 16.20 -13.97
CA GLY A 340 27.85 16.22 -15.19
C GLY A 340 28.39 14.83 -15.56
N ARG A 341 29.70 14.72 -15.78
CA ARG A 341 30.36 13.46 -16.19
C ARG A 341 30.15 12.29 -15.20
N SER A 342 29.92 12.59 -13.92
CA SER A 342 29.69 11.56 -12.89
C SER A 342 28.35 10.86 -13.07
N THR A 343 27.40 11.44 -13.79
CA THR A 343 26.08 10.85 -14.08
C THR A 343 26.19 9.44 -14.66
N TRP A 344 27.17 9.20 -15.55
CA TRP A 344 27.37 7.90 -16.21
C TRP A 344 28.48 7.07 -15.57
N TRP A 345 28.82 7.35 -14.30
CA TRP A 345 29.85 6.61 -13.60
C TRP A 345 29.38 5.24 -13.15
N MET A 346 30.19 4.22 -13.45
CA MET A 346 29.99 2.85 -13.00
C MET A 346 31.33 2.21 -12.59
N PRO A 347 31.40 1.54 -11.43
CA PRO A 347 32.58 0.77 -11.02
C PRO A 347 32.87 -0.38 -11.98
N ARG A 348 34.14 -0.58 -12.34
CA ARG A 348 34.56 -1.62 -13.30
C ARG A 348 34.17 -3.04 -12.90
N TRP A 349 34.09 -3.34 -11.60
CA TRP A 349 33.67 -4.65 -11.12
C TRP A 349 32.17 -4.91 -11.38
N LEU A 350 31.34 -3.91 -11.20
CA LEU A 350 29.91 -4.00 -11.42
C LEU A 350 29.59 -4.02 -12.92
N ASP A 351 30.32 -3.23 -13.69
CA ASP A 351 30.22 -3.19 -15.16
C ASP A 351 30.50 -4.56 -15.83
N ARG A 352 31.34 -5.38 -15.18
CA ARG A 352 31.67 -6.73 -15.67
C ARG A 352 30.59 -7.78 -15.35
N ILE A 353 29.82 -7.56 -14.27
CA ILE A 353 28.79 -8.52 -13.81
C ILE A 353 27.47 -8.28 -14.54
N LEU A 354 27.16 -7.03 -14.90
CA LEU A 354 25.88 -6.68 -15.51
C LEU A 354 25.78 -7.13 -16.97
N PRO A 355 24.66 -7.71 -17.38
CA PRO A 355 24.43 -8.10 -18.78
C PRO A 355 24.45 -6.86 -19.68
N HIS A 356 24.93 -7.03 -20.92
CA HIS A 356 24.86 -6.00 -21.95
C HIS A 356 23.47 -6.09 -22.63
N VAL A 357 22.60 -5.16 -22.25
CA VAL A 357 21.28 -5.02 -22.89
C VAL A 357 21.37 -3.84 -23.86
N ASP A 358 21.28 -4.10 -25.15
CA ASP A 358 21.25 -3.08 -26.19
C ASP A 358 19.82 -2.51 -26.30
N VAL A 359 19.50 -1.52 -25.47
CA VAL A 359 18.20 -0.84 -25.47
C VAL A 359 18.12 0.19 -26.59
N GLU A 360 19.27 0.59 -27.15
CA GLU A 360 19.39 1.64 -28.16
C GLU A 360 19.32 1.08 -29.58
N GLY A 361 19.38 -0.25 -29.76
CA GLY A 361 19.38 -0.89 -31.08
C GLY A 361 20.63 -0.59 -31.92
N THR A 362 21.71 -0.14 -31.27
CA THR A 362 22.96 0.20 -31.98
C THR A 362 23.62 -0.99 -32.65
N GLY A 363 23.31 -2.22 -32.21
CA GLY A 363 23.71 -3.46 -32.86
C GLY A 363 23.03 -3.62 -34.23
N LEU A 364 21.73 -3.37 -34.26
CA LEU A 364 20.92 -3.43 -35.50
C LEU A 364 21.33 -2.31 -36.50
N GLU A 365 21.59 -1.08 -36.02
CA GLU A 365 22.04 0.01 -36.89
C GLU A 365 23.41 -0.34 -37.55
N ARG A 366 24.33 -0.92 -36.84
CA ARG A 366 25.62 -1.37 -37.41
C ARG A 366 25.43 -2.50 -38.42
N GLU A 367 24.57 -3.45 -38.15
CA GLU A 367 24.25 -4.53 -39.08
C GLU A 367 23.58 -4.02 -40.34
N PHE A 368 22.72 -3.01 -40.23
CA PHE A 368 22.13 -2.33 -41.42
C PHE A 368 23.14 -1.43 -42.17
N GLU A 369 24.07 -0.76 -41.50
CA GLU A 369 25.13 0.00 -42.12
C GLU A 369 26.16 -0.91 -42.83
N ASP A 370 26.54 -2.03 -42.20
CA ASP A 370 27.40 -3.03 -42.85
C ASP A 370 26.75 -3.67 -44.06
N HIS A 371 25.45 -3.94 -44.04
CA HIS A 371 24.70 -4.43 -45.20
C HIS A 371 24.56 -3.36 -46.30
N ARG A 372 24.54 -2.06 -45.97
CA ARG A 372 24.51 -0.96 -46.95
C ARG A 372 25.86 -0.68 -47.55
N THR A 373 26.94 -0.87 -46.78
CA THR A 373 28.31 -0.62 -47.25
C THR A 373 28.93 -1.82 -47.93
N HIS A 374 28.46 -3.02 -47.64
CA HIS A 374 28.83 -4.26 -48.32
C HIS A 374 27.56 -4.98 -48.80
N PRO A 375 26.91 -4.51 -49.90
CA PRO A 375 25.90 -5.29 -50.56
C PRO A 375 26.53 -6.60 -51.01
N ASP A 376 25.98 -7.73 -50.53
CA ASP A 376 26.42 -9.10 -50.78
C ASP A 376 26.79 -9.30 -52.25
N THR A 377 28.05 -9.47 -52.54
CA THR A 377 28.57 -9.98 -53.83
C THR A 377 28.44 -11.53 -53.89
N ALA A 378 27.54 -12.10 -53.13
CA ALA A 378 27.20 -13.49 -53.15
C ALA A 378 25.86 -13.73 -53.80
N GLU A 379 25.81 -13.67 -55.13
CA GLU A 379 24.90 -14.44 -55.98
C GLU A 379 25.11 -14.11 -57.46
N LEU A 380 26.20 -14.55 -58.03
CA LEU A 380 26.32 -14.84 -59.46
C LEU A 380 27.22 -16.06 -59.62
N GLU A 381 26.82 -17.23 -59.14
CA GLU A 381 27.27 -18.49 -59.71
C GLU A 381 26.29 -18.88 -60.83
N PRO A 382 26.76 -19.00 -62.08
CA PRO A 382 25.93 -19.46 -63.17
C PRO A 382 25.77 -20.98 -63.02
N SER A 383 24.53 -21.39 -62.94
CA SER A 383 24.14 -22.82 -63.08
C SER A 383 24.77 -23.45 -64.33
N ARG A 384 25.53 -24.50 -64.12
CA ARG A 384 25.79 -25.54 -65.10
C ARG A 384 24.97 -26.78 -64.75
#